data_6b921221bca4f158615c7deee97442a6
#
_entry.id   6b921221bca4f158615c7deee97442a6
#
_cell.length_a   1.000
_cell.length_b   1.000
_cell.length_c   1.000
_cell.angle_alpha   90.00
_cell.angle_beta   90.00
_cell.angle_gamma   90.00
#
_symmetry.space_group_name_H-M   'P 1'
#
loop_
_entity.id
_entity.type
_entity.pdbx_description
1 polymer ?
#
loop_
_entity_poly.entity_id
_entity_poly.type
_entity_poly.pdbx_seq_one_letter_code
_entity_poly.pdbx_strand_id
1 'polypeptide(L)'
;MTDLTKNPDLRLRDKPDDFFGDWKWREGLAELMVPIIGRLYRNGVNVLMYGHSLINQSPIEIMKSHRFIRRVEDTEISELETYPFLQRIELQDIKDCEIDLGEIVVDFMKENKSLDDSEIDSHIKSYILDPLDKVDQHRPSKPQDIVLYGFGRIGRLVSRIMAQMTGPGNYYRLRAIVVRKGSDTNDLLKRASLLRRDSVHGSFHGTIRVDNETETLVINGNPVKIIYANGPKDFNYSDYDIDNPIVIDNTGVWREEKDLS
;
A
#
# COMPACT_ATOMS: atom_id res chain seq x y z
N MET A 1 2.67 -4.28 33.84
CA MET A 1 2.87 -3.97 32.42
C MET A 1 4.35 -4.09 32.14
N THR A 2 4.79 -5.15 31.52
CA THR A 2 6.19 -5.34 31.13
C THR A 2 6.46 -4.39 29.96
N ASP A 3 7.40 -3.49 30.14
CA ASP A 3 7.78 -2.49 29.12
C ASP A 3 8.46 -3.23 27.94
N LEU A 4 7.68 -3.58 26.94
CA LEU A 4 8.11 -4.30 25.74
C LEU A 4 9.16 -3.53 24.91
N THR A 5 9.31 -2.22 25.15
CA THR A 5 10.26 -1.39 24.40
C THR A 5 11.72 -1.52 24.86
N LYS A 6 11.96 -2.14 26.02
CA LYS A 6 13.29 -2.20 26.65
C LYS A 6 14.00 -3.55 26.55
N ASN A 7 13.42 -4.55 25.86
CA ASN A 7 14.02 -5.88 25.85
C ASN A 7 14.21 -6.40 24.42
N PRO A 8 15.44 -6.42 23.87
CA PRO A 8 15.74 -7.01 22.55
C PRO A 8 15.52 -8.52 22.50
N ASP A 9 15.41 -9.21 23.66
CA ASP A 9 15.23 -10.67 23.74
C ASP A 9 13.75 -11.11 23.79
N LEU A 10 12.82 -10.32 23.28
CA LEU A 10 11.41 -10.72 23.14
C LEU A 10 11.21 -11.98 22.27
N ARG A 11 12.23 -12.38 21.52
CA ARG A 11 12.25 -13.52 20.61
C ARG A 11 12.21 -14.89 21.30
N LEU A 12 12.55 -14.94 22.60
CA LEU A 12 12.80 -16.19 23.32
C LEU A 12 12.03 -16.30 24.64
N ARG A 13 11.07 -15.45 24.91
CA ARG A 13 10.21 -15.64 26.07
C ARG A 13 9.21 -16.73 25.76
N ASP A 14 9.13 -17.68 26.68
CA ASP A 14 8.17 -18.78 26.66
C ASP A 14 6.79 -18.28 26.23
N LYS A 15 6.31 -18.87 25.12
CA LYS A 15 4.95 -18.64 24.65
C LYS A 15 4.01 -18.87 25.83
N PRO A 16 3.13 -17.91 26.18
CA PRO A 16 2.18 -18.11 27.26
C PRO A 16 1.33 -19.36 27.02
N ASP A 17 1.14 -20.16 28.08
CA ASP A 17 0.38 -21.43 28.01
C ASP A 17 -1.13 -21.18 27.85
N ASP A 18 -1.62 -19.98 28.15
CA ASP A 18 -3.04 -19.64 28.05
C ASP A 18 -3.35 -18.79 26.81
N PHE A 19 -4.54 -19.00 26.25
CA PHE A 19 -5.00 -18.31 25.02
C PHE A 19 -5.02 -16.79 25.12
N PHE A 20 -5.29 -16.24 26.30
CA PHE A 20 -5.37 -14.80 26.49
C PHE A 20 -3.98 -14.17 26.60
N GLY A 21 -3.05 -14.86 27.23
CA GLY A 21 -1.64 -14.47 27.28
C GLY A 21 -1.01 -14.50 25.90
N ASP A 22 -1.23 -15.59 25.14
CA ASP A 22 -0.76 -15.70 23.74
C ASP A 22 -1.32 -14.58 22.88
N TRP A 23 -2.62 -14.30 22.98
CA TRP A 23 -3.24 -13.19 22.26
C TRP A 23 -2.60 -11.85 22.59
N LYS A 24 -2.47 -11.51 23.87
CA LYS A 24 -1.86 -10.23 24.31
C LYS A 24 -0.42 -10.08 23.84
N TRP A 25 0.31 -11.17 23.85
CA TRP A 25 1.70 -11.16 23.44
C TRP A 25 1.84 -10.88 21.93
N ARG A 26 1.06 -11.58 21.12
CA ARG A 26 0.99 -11.37 19.67
C ARG A 26 0.48 -9.99 19.30
N GLU A 27 -0.56 -9.51 19.98
CA GLU A 27 -1.06 -8.14 19.80
C GLU A 27 0.03 -7.11 20.11
N GLY A 28 0.81 -7.29 21.18
CA GLY A 28 1.94 -6.43 21.52
C GLY A 28 3.04 -6.43 20.46
N LEU A 29 3.34 -7.59 19.84
CA LEU A 29 4.27 -7.65 18.71
C LEU A 29 3.71 -6.94 17.48
N ALA A 30 2.44 -7.14 17.14
CA ALA A 30 1.79 -6.44 16.05
C ALA A 30 1.77 -4.92 16.26
N GLU A 31 1.58 -4.44 17.51
CA GLU A 31 1.72 -3.01 17.87
C GLU A 31 3.13 -2.49 17.58
N LEU A 32 4.17 -3.28 17.88
CA LEU A 32 5.57 -2.91 17.59
C LEU A 32 5.89 -2.91 16.10
N MET A 33 5.20 -3.73 15.30
CA MET A 33 5.37 -3.76 13.84
C MET A 33 4.87 -2.46 13.17
N VAL A 34 3.79 -1.86 13.65
CA VAL A 34 3.15 -0.69 13.04
C VAL A 34 4.13 0.47 12.79
N PRO A 35 4.93 0.95 13.76
CA PRO A 35 5.87 2.04 13.50
C PRO A 35 7.01 1.66 12.55
N ILE A 36 7.46 0.40 12.54
CA ILE A 36 8.49 -0.08 11.62
C ILE A 36 7.96 -0.06 10.19
N ILE A 37 6.77 -0.64 9.96
CA ILE A 37 6.10 -0.62 8.65
C ILE A 37 5.93 0.82 8.16
N GLY A 38 5.53 1.74 9.03
CA GLY A 38 5.39 3.15 8.70
C GLY A 38 6.71 3.84 8.33
N ARG A 39 7.83 3.48 8.96
CA ARG A 39 9.16 4.02 8.61
C ARG A 39 9.66 3.46 7.29
N LEU A 40 9.53 2.16 7.08
CA LEU A 40 9.87 1.50 5.82
C LEU A 40 9.08 2.11 4.66
N TYR A 41 7.77 2.31 4.84
CA TYR A 41 6.92 2.93 3.83
C TYR A 41 7.37 4.35 3.47
N ARG A 42 7.78 5.17 4.44
CA ARG A 42 8.33 6.52 4.18
C ARG A 42 9.66 6.49 3.42
N ASN A 43 10.42 5.40 3.53
CA ASN A 43 11.65 5.16 2.78
C ASN A 43 11.40 4.47 1.43
N GLY A 44 10.14 4.34 1.02
CA GLY A 44 9.78 3.74 -0.26
C GLY A 44 9.62 2.23 -0.24
N VAL A 45 9.66 1.59 0.94
CA VAL A 45 9.51 0.15 1.07
C VAL A 45 8.07 -0.20 1.48
N ASN A 46 7.31 -0.81 0.58
CA ASN A 46 5.97 -1.33 0.88
C ASN A 46 6.08 -2.76 1.39
N VAL A 47 5.73 -2.96 2.66
CA VAL A 47 5.73 -4.30 3.27
C VAL A 47 4.40 -4.98 3.03
N LEU A 48 4.45 -6.17 2.44
CA LEU A 48 3.29 -7.01 2.13
C LEU A 48 3.24 -8.24 3.03
N MET A 49 2.09 -8.87 3.06
CA MET A 49 1.84 -10.19 3.62
C MET A 49 1.00 -10.97 2.60
N TYR A 50 1.63 -11.84 1.82
CA TYR A 50 1.01 -12.55 0.69
C TYR A 50 0.23 -11.62 -0.24
N GLY A 51 0.91 -10.58 -0.74
CA GLY A 51 0.37 -9.58 -1.66
C GLY A 51 -0.52 -8.51 -1.01
N HIS A 52 -0.82 -8.59 0.29
CA HIS A 52 -1.63 -7.60 1.00
C HIS A 52 -0.75 -6.60 1.75
N SER A 53 -0.85 -5.32 1.42
CA SER A 53 -0.05 -4.28 2.07
C SER A 53 -0.40 -4.14 3.56
N LEU A 54 0.64 -4.07 4.40
CA LEU A 54 0.50 -3.87 5.84
C LEU A 54 0.47 -2.40 6.25
N ILE A 55 0.62 -1.47 5.32
CA ILE A 55 0.56 -0.04 5.63
C ILE A 55 -0.85 0.37 6.08
N ASN A 56 -0.92 1.23 7.10
CA ASN A 56 -2.16 1.71 7.70
C ASN A 56 -3.06 0.61 8.29
N GLN A 57 -2.53 -0.58 8.53
CA GLN A 57 -3.22 -1.66 9.22
C GLN A 57 -3.16 -1.46 10.74
N SER A 58 -4.25 -1.81 11.42
CA SER A 58 -4.25 -1.93 12.88
C SER A 58 -3.53 -3.19 13.34
N PRO A 59 -3.09 -3.32 14.60
CA PRO A 59 -2.53 -4.56 15.14
C PRO A 59 -3.41 -5.78 14.89
N ILE A 60 -4.72 -5.63 15.05
CA ILE A 60 -5.68 -6.72 14.80
C ILE A 60 -5.73 -7.14 13.33
N GLU A 61 -5.60 -6.19 12.39
CA GLU A 61 -5.56 -6.49 10.96
C GLU A 61 -4.24 -7.18 10.58
N ILE A 62 -3.11 -6.77 11.16
CA ILE A 62 -1.81 -7.45 11.01
C ILE A 62 -1.92 -8.90 11.49
N MET A 63 -2.48 -9.15 12.67
CA MET A 63 -2.71 -10.49 13.18
C MET A 63 -3.64 -11.33 12.27
N LYS A 64 -4.64 -10.71 11.65
CA LYS A 64 -5.52 -11.38 10.68
C LYS A 64 -4.76 -11.75 9.40
N SER A 65 -3.83 -10.91 8.94
CA SER A 65 -3.01 -11.19 7.76
C SER A 65 -2.14 -12.45 7.98
N HIS A 66 -1.58 -12.64 9.17
CA HIS A 66 -0.86 -13.88 9.52
C HIS A 66 -1.76 -15.12 9.47
N ARG A 67 -3.01 -15.01 9.92
CA ARG A 67 -3.97 -16.13 9.84
C ARG A 67 -4.35 -16.49 8.40
N PHE A 68 -4.25 -15.54 7.47
CA PHE A 68 -4.52 -15.81 6.05
C PHE A 68 -3.49 -16.77 5.47
N ILE A 69 -2.22 -16.68 5.89
CA ILE A 69 -1.13 -17.54 5.43
C ILE A 69 -1.44 -19.02 5.62
N ARG A 70 -2.02 -19.40 6.77
CA ARG A 70 -2.44 -20.78 7.06
C ARG A 70 -3.39 -21.37 6.00
N ARG A 71 -4.09 -20.52 5.23
CA ARG A 71 -5.01 -20.97 4.17
C ARG A 71 -4.32 -21.18 2.84
N VAL A 72 -3.14 -20.58 2.66
CA VAL A 72 -2.39 -20.60 1.41
C VAL A 72 -1.22 -21.58 1.50
N GLU A 73 -0.57 -21.61 2.64
CA GLU A 73 0.56 -22.48 2.94
C GLU A 73 0.18 -23.46 4.06
N ASP A 74 0.70 -24.70 4.00
CA ASP A 74 0.56 -25.67 5.09
C ASP A 74 1.43 -25.33 6.32
N THR A 75 1.89 -24.07 6.41
CA THR A 75 2.78 -23.56 7.46
C THR A 75 2.08 -22.44 8.23
N GLU A 76 2.13 -22.53 9.54
CA GLU A 76 1.65 -21.46 10.42
C GLU A 76 2.83 -20.57 10.82
N ILE A 77 2.78 -19.30 10.42
CA ILE A 77 3.67 -18.25 10.91
C ILE A 77 2.85 -17.22 11.70
N SER A 78 3.49 -16.61 12.66
CA SER A 78 2.89 -15.58 13.51
C SER A 78 3.78 -14.35 13.57
N GLU A 79 3.36 -13.38 14.35
CA GLU A 79 4.11 -12.16 14.64
C GLU A 79 5.47 -12.47 15.29
N LEU A 80 5.62 -13.64 15.92
CA LEU A 80 6.86 -14.10 16.53
C LEU A 80 7.97 -14.33 15.51
N GLU A 81 7.61 -14.95 14.40
CA GLU A 81 8.55 -15.25 13.32
C GLU A 81 8.78 -14.01 12.45
N THR A 82 7.72 -13.23 12.19
CA THR A 82 7.80 -12.10 11.24
C THR A 82 8.40 -10.83 11.85
N TYR A 83 8.19 -10.58 13.14
CA TYR A 83 8.71 -9.38 13.80
C TYR A 83 10.24 -9.27 13.77
N PRO A 84 11.03 -10.33 14.06
CA PRO A 84 12.50 -10.30 13.92
C PRO A 84 12.95 -9.95 12.50
N PHE A 85 12.31 -10.54 11.48
CA PHE A 85 12.62 -10.21 10.08
C PHE A 85 12.35 -8.75 9.78
N LEU A 86 11.20 -8.22 10.20
CA LEU A 86 10.85 -6.83 9.98
C LEU A 86 11.85 -5.87 10.64
N GLN A 87 12.34 -6.18 11.84
CA GLN A 87 13.39 -5.42 12.51
C GLN A 87 14.71 -5.43 11.73
N ARG A 88 15.10 -6.61 11.20
CA ARG A 88 16.34 -6.75 10.43
C ARG A 88 16.24 -6.07 9.07
N ILE A 89 15.09 -6.12 8.40
CA ILE A 89 14.81 -5.41 7.15
C ILE A 89 14.94 -3.89 7.37
N GLU A 90 14.42 -3.36 8.48
CA GLU A 90 14.54 -1.93 8.80
C GLU A 90 16.00 -1.45 8.93
N LEU A 91 16.90 -2.33 9.36
CA LEU A 91 18.33 -2.00 9.49
C LEU A 91 19.08 -2.00 8.15
N GLN A 92 18.47 -2.52 7.08
CA GLN A 92 19.07 -2.49 5.76
C GLN A 92 18.78 -1.16 5.05
N ASP A 93 19.69 -0.67 4.22
CA ASP A 93 19.47 0.52 3.38
C ASP A 93 18.68 0.14 2.11
N ILE A 94 17.45 -0.35 2.32
CA ILE A 94 16.54 -0.74 1.25
C ILE A 94 15.60 0.42 0.93
N LYS A 95 15.40 0.71 -0.34
CA LYS A 95 14.53 1.80 -0.82
C LYS A 95 13.74 1.38 -2.04
N ASP A 96 12.59 2.03 -2.20
CA ASP A 96 11.78 1.99 -3.41
C ASP A 96 11.45 0.58 -3.92
N CYS A 97 11.00 -0.31 -3.03
CA CYS A 97 10.65 -1.69 -3.37
C CYS A 97 9.41 -2.19 -2.62
N GLU A 98 8.90 -3.33 -3.07
CA GLU A 98 7.92 -4.13 -2.34
C GLU A 98 8.59 -5.36 -1.75
N ILE A 99 8.28 -5.67 -0.51
CA ILE A 99 8.82 -6.82 0.22
C ILE A 99 7.65 -7.61 0.80
N ASP A 100 7.48 -8.85 0.34
CA ASP A 100 6.50 -9.74 0.96
C ASP A 100 7.11 -10.46 2.16
N LEU A 101 6.82 -9.92 3.35
CA LEU A 101 7.33 -10.44 4.61
C LEU A 101 6.85 -11.88 4.89
N GLY A 102 5.62 -12.21 4.46
CA GLY A 102 5.07 -13.54 4.64
C GLY A 102 5.82 -14.59 3.82
N GLU A 103 6.07 -14.32 2.55
CA GLU A 103 6.81 -15.22 1.66
C GLU A 103 8.24 -15.45 2.15
N ILE A 104 8.95 -14.39 2.54
CA ILE A 104 10.33 -14.48 3.04
C ILE A 104 10.42 -15.35 4.28
N VAL A 105 9.52 -15.14 5.24
CA VAL A 105 9.55 -15.90 6.50
C VAL A 105 9.15 -17.35 6.28
N VAL A 106 8.15 -17.61 5.45
CA VAL A 106 7.77 -18.99 5.11
C VAL A 106 8.91 -19.73 4.42
N ASP A 107 9.61 -19.09 3.47
CA ASP A 107 10.76 -19.68 2.80
C ASP A 107 11.87 -20.01 3.79
N PHE A 108 12.20 -19.08 4.69
CA PHE A 108 13.17 -19.29 5.75
C PHE A 108 12.79 -20.48 6.67
N MET A 109 11.54 -20.56 7.09
CA MET A 109 11.07 -21.63 7.97
C MET A 109 11.11 -23.01 7.32
N LYS A 110 10.92 -23.10 5.98
CA LYS A 110 11.07 -24.35 5.23
C LYS A 110 12.51 -24.89 5.26
N GLU A 111 13.49 -24.04 5.43
CA GLU A 111 14.91 -24.44 5.55
C GLU A 111 15.29 -24.89 6.97
N ASN A 112 14.39 -24.90 7.94
CA ASN A 112 14.61 -25.28 9.34
C ASN A 112 15.77 -24.54 10.03
N LYS A 113 15.96 -23.26 9.67
CA LYS A 113 16.99 -22.39 10.25
C LYS A 113 16.59 -21.85 11.62
N SER A 114 17.59 -21.49 12.43
CA SER A 114 17.37 -20.80 13.69
C SER A 114 16.98 -19.33 13.47
N LEU A 115 16.05 -18.80 14.28
CA LEU A 115 15.67 -17.38 14.26
C LEU A 115 16.75 -16.47 14.91
N ASP A 116 18.02 -16.73 14.68
CA ASP A 116 19.07 -15.83 15.12
C ASP A 116 19.38 -14.75 14.06
N ASP A 117 19.97 -13.65 14.50
CA ASP A 117 20.19 -12.46 13.67
C ASP A 117 21.05 -12.73 12.43
N SER A 118 22.04 -13.60 12.55
CA SER A 118 22.98 -13.90 11.47
C SER A 118 22.33 -14.72 10.36
N GLU A 119 21.48 -15.68 10.71
CA GLU A 119 20.72 -16.49 9.77
C GLU A 119 19.65 -15.64 9.07
N ILE A 120 18.93 -14.78 9.83
CA ILE A 120 17.95 -13.84 9.28
C ILE A 120 18.62 -12.87 8.30
N ASP A 121 19.77 -12.27 8.67
CA ASP A 121 20.49 -11.33 7.79
C ASP A 121 20.99 -12.00 6.52
N SER A 122 21.49 -13.22 6.64
CA SER A 122 21.96 -14.00 5.48
C SER A 122 20.80 -14.30 4.53
N HIS A 123 19.63 -14.63 5.06
CA HIS A 123 18.43 -14.90 4.28
C HIS A 123 17.89 -13.63 3.61
N ILE A 124 17.79 -12.51 4.33
CA ILE A 124 17.41 -11.21 3.78
C ILE A 124 18.34 -10.81 2.63
N LYS A 125 19.64 -11.02 2.80
CA LYS A 125 20.61 -10.71 1.75
C LYS A 125 20.34 -11.49 0.48
N SER A 126 20.20 -12.80 0.57
CA SER A 126 19.98 -13.68 -0.59
C SER A 126 18.61 -13.48 -1.22
N TYR A 127 17.59 -13.25 -0.43
CA TYR A 127 16.19 -13.18 -0.90
C TYR A 127 15.80 -11.78 -1.40
N ILE A 128 16.30 -10.71 -0.78
CA ILE A 128 15.95 -9.33 -1.11
C ILE A 128 17.08 -8.59 -1.80
N LEU A 129 18.26 -8.48 -1.16
CA LEU A 129 19.31 -7.56 -1.61
C LEU A 129 19.95 -8.01 -2.91
N ASP A 130 20.35 -9.27 -3.03
CA ASP A 130 20.98 -9.81 -4.24
C ASP A 130 20.07 -9.75 -5.49
N PRO A 131 18.73 -10.02 -5.39
CA PRO A 131 17.81 -9.77 -6.49
C PRO A 131 17.60 -8.29 -6.81
N LEU A 132 17.51 -7.41 -5.79
CA LEU A 132 17.33 -5.96 -6.01
C LEU A 132 18.52 -5.35 -6.75
N ASP A 133 19.74 -5.71 -6.40
CA ASP A 133 20.96 -5.26 -7.08
C ASP A 133 20.96 -5.60 -8.59
N LYS A 134 20.26 -6.67 -8.97
CA LYS A 134 20.11 -7.07 -10.39
C LYS A 134 19.01 -6.34 -11.13
N VAL A 135 17.99 -5.88 -10.41
CA VAL A 135 16.77 -5.26 -10.98
C VAL A 135 16.91 -3.73 -11.08
N ASP A 136 17.72 -3.11 -10.24
CA ASP A 136 17.81 -1.65 -10.09
C ASP A 136 18.22 -0.90 -11.38
N GLN A 137 18.75 -1.59 -12.38
CA GLN A 137 19.12 -1.02 -13.68
C GLN A 137 17.92 -0.65 -14.58
N HIS A 138 16.68 -1.02 -14.22
CA HIS A 138 15.48 -0.87 -15.06
C HIS A 138 14.33 -0.13 -14.38
N ARG A 139 14.53 0.45 -13.20
CA ARG A 139 13.48 1.21 -12.52
C ARG A 139 13.26 2.58 -13.17
N PRO A 140 12.01 2.94 -13.50
CA PRO A 140 11.72 4.30 -13.96
C PRO A 140 12.00 5.27 -12.80
N SER A 141 12.75 6.33 -13.09
CA SER A 141 13.10 7.39 -12.12
C SER A 141 11.89 8.18 -11.60
N LYS A 142 10.72 8.00 -12.20
CA LYS A 142 9.45 8.64 -11.82
C LYS A 142 8.30 7.65 -11.95
N PRO A 143 7.32 7.70 -11.03
CA PRO A 143 6.10 6.91 -11.18
C PRO A 143 5.39 7.24 -12.50
N GLN A 144 4.81 6.23 -13.14
CA GLN A 144 3.96 6.39 -14.31
C GLN A 144 2.67 7.10 -13.91
N ASP A 145 2.34 8.19 -14.56
CA ASP A 145 1.13 8.94 -14.30
C ASP A 145 -0.11 8.17 -14.79
N ILE A 146 -1.15 8.12 -13.96
CA ILE A 146 -2.45 7.52 -14.26
C ILE A 146 -3.50 8.62 -14.33
N VAL A 147 -4.34 8.56 -15.34
CA VAL A 147 -5.52 9.41 -15.48
C VAL A 147 -6.77 8.53 -15.57
N LEU A 148 -7.77 8.83 -14.77
CA LEU A 148 -9.06 8.14 -14.82
C LEU A 148 -10.07 8.99 -15.60
N TYR A 149 -10.74 8.40 -16.58
CA TYR A 149 -11.93 8.95 -17.21
C TYR A 149 -13.17 8.39 -16.54
N GLY A 150 -13.98 9.29 -15.99
CA GLY A 150 -15.19 8.94 -15.25
C GLY A 150 -14.94 8.72 -13.75
N PHE A 151 -15.90 9.20 -12.95
CA PHE A 151 -15.87 9.10 -11.48
C PHE A 151 -17.16 8.50 -10.93
N GLY A 152 -17.65 7.50 -11.67
CA GLY A 152 -18.73 6.63 -11.25
C GLY A 152 -18.31 5.69 -10.12
N ARG A 153 -19.05 4.60 -9.88
CA ARG A 153 -18.73 3.63 -8.81
C ARG A 153 -17.35 3.00 -9.02
N ILE A 154 -17.09 2.50 -10.23
CA ILE A 154 -15.80 1.86 -10.56
C ILE A 154 -14.65 2.87 -10.46
N GLY A 155 -14.78 4.06 -11.05
CA GLY A 155 -13.73 5.10 -10.98
C GLY A 155 -13.38 5.49 -9.55
N ARG A 156 -14.37 5.58 -8.64
CA ARG A 156 -14.11 5.84 -7.22
C ARG A 156 -13.39 4.68 -6.52
N LEU A 157 -13.74 3.44 -6.84
CA LEU A 157 -13.01 2.27 -6.29
C LEU A 157 -11.56 2.22 -6.76
N VAL A 158 -11.33 2.39 -8.05
CA VAL A 158 -9.98 2.46 -8.62
C VAL A 158 -9.20 3.61 -7.97
N SER A 159 -9.82 4.79 -7.78
CA SER A 159 -9.18 5.92 -7.09
C SER A 159 -8.79 5.59 -5.65
N ARG A 160 -9.60 4.81 -4.91
CA ARG A 160 -9.29 4.36 -3.55
C ARG A 160 -8.10 3.40 -3.54
N ILE A 161 -8.11 2.41 -4.44
CA ILE A 161 -7.01 1.44 -4.58
C ILE A 161 -5.71 2.17 -4.92
N MET A 162 -5.74 3.05 -5.94
CA MET A 162 -4.57 3.83 -6.34
C MET A 162 -4.05 4.72 -5.20
N ALA A 163 -4.95 5.33 -4.42
CA ALA A 163 -4.56 6.15 -3.27
C ALA A 163 -3.93 5.34 -2.13
N GLN A 164 -4.33 4.09 -1.95
CA GLN A 164 -3.71 3.17 -0.98
C GLN A 164 -2.34 2.69 -1.44
N MET A 165 -2.16 2.56 -2.76
CA MET A 165 -0.90 2.15 -3.38
C MET A 165 0.04 3.34 -3.62
N THR A 166 -0.40 4.59 -3.44
CA THR A 166 0.44 5.77 -3.70
C THR A 166 1.39 6.00 -2.53
N GLY A 167 2.66 5.76 -2.75
CA GLY A 167 3.75 6.01 -1.81
C GLY A 167 5.09 6.04 -2.52
N PRO A 168 6.17 6.38 -1.83
CA PRO A 168 7.50 6.24 -2.37
C PRO A 168 7.72 4.77 -2.75
N GLY A 169 8.20 4.49 -3.95
CA GLY A 169 8.37 3.13 -4.47
C GLY A 169 7.22 2.59 -5.33
N ASN A 170 6.10 3.26 -5.39
CA ASN A 170 5.03 2.86 -6.30
C ASN A 170 5.34 3.26 -7.75
N TYR A 171 5.09 2.31 -8.65
CA TYR A 171 5.26 2.51 -10.08
C TYR A 171 4.20 3.41 -10.71
N TYR A 172 3.06 3.61 -10.03
CA TYR A 172 1.90 4.33 -10.55
C TYR A 172 1.45 5.44 -9.60
N ARG A 173 1.05 6.57 -10.18
CA ARG A 173 0.54 7.71 -9.44
C ARG A 173 -0.72 8.26 -10.10
N LEU A 174 -1.83 8.28 -9.36
CA LEU A 174 -3.06 8.93 -9.82
C LEU A 174 -2.85 10.44 -9.86
N ARG A 175 -2.89 11.03 -11.05
CA ARG A 175 -2.66 12.46 -11.27
C ARG A 175 -3.93 13.25 -11.52
N ALA A 176 -4.84 12.68 -12.28
CA ALA A 176 -6.06 13.37 -12.63
C ALA A 176 -7.25 12.42 -12.78
N ILE A 177 -8.43 12.99 -12.60
CA ILE A 177 -9.72 12.36 -12.87
C ILE A 177 -10.49 13.29 -13.77
N VAL A 178 -10.84 12.81 -14.97
CA VAL A 178 -11.59 13.57 -15.97
C VAL A 178 -13.08 13.28 -15.82
N VAL A 179 -13.87 14.31 -15.71
CA VAL A 179 -15.32 14.22 -15.49
C VAL A 179 -16.07 15.30 -16.24
N ARG A 180 -17.32 15.05 -16.58
CA ARG A 180 -18.22 16.10 -17.04
C ARG A 180 -18.61 17.01 -15.86
N LYS A 181 -18.65 18.32 -16.11
CA LYS A 181 -19.08 19.28 -15.09
C LYS A 181 -20.55 19.04 -14.76
N GLY A 182 -20.83 18.84 -13.46
CA GLY A 182 -22.22 18.75 -12.98
C GLY A 182 -22.89 20.12 -12.94
N SER A 183 -24.21 20.12 -12.77
CA SER A 183 -24.99 21.38 -12.60
C SER A 183 -24.84 21.99 -11.19
N ASP A 184 -24.27 21.26 -10.24
CA ASP A 184 -24.12 21.69 -8.85
C ASP A 184 -22.93 22.64 -8.71
N THR A 185 -23.15 23.75 -7.99
CA THR A 185 -22.08 24.70 -7.61
C THR A 185 -21.02 24.06 -6.71
N ASN A 186 -21.36 22.98 -6.01
CA ASN A 186 -20.48 22.23 -5.09
C ASN A 186 -20.10 20.86 -5.63
N ASP A 187 -19.92 20.70 -6.95
CA ASP A 187 -19.65 19.42 -7.61
C ASP A 187 -18.40 18.72 -7.03
N LEU A 188 -17.33 19.47 -6.77
CA LEU A 188 -16.09 18.92 -6.22
C LEU A 188 -16.27 18.35 -4.80
N LEU A 189 -17.00 19.06 -3.94
CA LEU A 189 -17.34 18.61 -2.58
C LEU A 189 -18.21 17.35 -2.60
N LYS A 190 -19.17 17.31 -3.53
CA LYS A 190 -20.04 16.14 -3.74
C LYS A 190 -19.21 14.91 -4.16
N ARG A 191 -18.28 15.09 -5.09
CA ARG A 191 -17.36 14.02 -5.52
C ARG A 191 -16.48 13.53 -4.38
N ALA A 192 -15.91 14.42 -3.58
CA ALA A 192 -15.16 14.07 -2.39
C ALA A 192 -15.99 13.28 -1.37
N SER A 193 -17.24 13.69 -1.16
CA SER A 193 -18.17 12.99 -0.27
C SER A 193 -18.47 11.57 -0.76
N LEU A 194 -18.70 11.41 -2.06
CA LEU A 194 -18.94 10.11 -2.69
C LEU A 194 -17.68 9.21 -2.64
N LEU A 195 -16.49 9.80 -2.70
CA LEU A 195 -15.23 9.05 -2.54
C LEU A 195 -15.03 8.58 -1.10
N ARG A 196 -15.41 9.41 -0.11
CA ARG A 196 -15.33 9.06 1.32
C ARG A 196 -16.24 7.92 1.72
N ARG A 197 -17.41 7.80 1.10
CA ARG A 197 -18.44 6.83 1.47
C ARG A 197 -18.94 6.08 0.25
N ASP A 198 -18.85 4.78 0.30
CA ASP A 198 -19.43 3.88 -0.70
C ASP A 198 -20.41 2.94 0.00
N SER A 199 -21.58 2.71 -0.63
CA SER A 199 -22.64 1.89 -0.04
C SER A 199 -22.29 0.40 0.07
N VAL A 200 -21.35 -0.06 -0.75
CA VAL A 200 -20.94 -1.49 -0.82
C VAL A 200 -19.60 -1.69 -0.11
N HIS A 201 -18.63 -0.80 -0.34
CA HIS A 201 -17.24 -0.95 0.12
C HIS A 201 -16.95 -0.09 1.38
N GLY A 202 -17.95 0.50 1.98
CA GLY A 202 -17.82 1.24 3.22
C GLY A 202 -17.06 2.57 3.09
N SER A 203 -16.56 3.05 4.23
CA SER A 203 -15.80 4.29 4.30
C SER A 203 -14.39 4.12 3.75
N PHE A 204 -13.87 5.18 3.13
CA PHE A 204 -12.46 5.23 2.73
C PHE A 204 -11.56 5.36 3.97
N HIS A 205 -10.59 4.46 4.09
CA HIS A 205 -9.60 4.47 5.18
C HIS A 205 -8.44 5.42 4.83
N GLY A 206 -8.70 6.70 4.90
CA GLY A 206 -7.73 7.73 4.60
C GLY A 206 -8.31 9.13 4.69
N THR A 207 -7.52 10.12 4.28
CA THR A 207 -7.91 11.54 4.31
C THR A 207 -8.19 12.06 2.91
N ILE A 208 -9.24 12.88 2.78
CA ILE A 208 -9.54 13.59 1.54
C ILE A 208 -9.77 15.06 1.89
N ARG A 209 -8.94 15.94 1.35
CA ARG A 209 -9.11 17.38 1.41
C ARG A 209 -9.52 17.90 0.03
N VAL A 210 -10.39 18.87 0.00
CA VAL A 210 -10.84 19.55 -1.23
C VAL A 210 -10.15 20.89 -1.33
N ASP A 211 -9.55 21.16 -2.47
CA ASP A 211 -9.02 22.45 -2.85
C ASP A 211 -9.84 22.96 -4.05
N ASN A 212 -10.72 23.92 -3.77
CA ASN A 212 -11.61 24.47 -4.79
C ASN A 212 -10.89 25.44 -5.73
N GLU A 213 -9.82 26.11 -5.26
CA GLU A 213 -9.09 27.08 -6.08
C GLU A 213 -8.34 26.37 -7.21
N THR A 214 -7.75 25.23 -6.89
CA THR A 214 -7.01 24.43 -7.87
C THR A 214 -7.83 23.26 -8.43
N GLU A 215 -9.11 23.13 -8.10
CA GLU A 215 -9.96 21.98 -8.50
C GLU A 215 -9.28 20.63 -8.22
N THR A 216 -8.74 20.46 -7.02
CA THR A 216 -7.92 19.31 -6.66
C THR A 216 -8.49 18.56 -5.46
N LEU A 217 -8.49 17.24 -5.51
CA LEU A 217 -8.70 16.37 -4.37
C LEU A 217 -7.34 15.92 -3.83
N VAL A 218 -7.01 16.29 -2.59
CA VAL A 218 -5.79 15.81 -1.94
C VAL A 218 -6.14 14.53 -1.16
N ILE A 219 -5.75 13.38 -1.72
CA ILE A 219 -6.09 12.06 -1.18
C ILE A 219 -4.84 11.47 -0.53
N ASN A 220 -4.85 11.27 0.78
CA ASN A 220 -3.68 10.81 1.55
C ASN A 220 -2.40 11.65 1.26
N GLY A 221 -2.58 12.98 1.08
CA GLY A 221 -1.48 13.89 0.74
C GLY A 221 -1.15 13.96 -0.76
N ASN A 222 -1.66 13.04 -1.60
CA ASN A 222 -1.45 13.07 -3.04
C ASN A 222 -2.46 13.97 -3.73
N PRO A 223 -2.01 15.03 -4.46
CA PRO A 223 -2.91 15.91 -5.20
C PRO A 223 -3.39 15.24 -6.49
N VAL A 224 -4.70 15.10 -6.62
CA VAL A 224 -5.38 14.55 -7.79
C VAL A 224 -6.23 15.65 -8.41
N LYS A 225 -5.87 16.09 -9.62
CA LYS A 225 -6.58 17.14 -10.35
C LYS A 225 -7.93 16.62 -10.84
N ILE A 226 -8.98 17.41 -10.68
CA ILE A 226 -10.27 17.17 -11.33
C ILE A 226 -10.32 18.01 -12.60
N ILE A 227 -10.36 17.34 -13.74
CA ILE A 227 -10.42 17.98 -15.06
C ILE A 227 -11.86 17.89 -15.56
N TYR A 228 -12.45 19.04 -15.84
CA TYR A 228 -13.80 19.10 -16.38
C TYR A 228 -13.76 19.15 -17.91
N ALA A 229 -14.13 18.04 -18.55
CA ALA A 229 -14.15 17.90 -20.01
C ALA A 229 -15.33 17.05 -20.48
N ASN A 230 -15.80 17.28 -21.68
CA ASN A 230 -16.86 16.45 -22.30
C ASN A 230 -16.27 15.30 -23.12
N GLY A 231 -15.02 15.44 -23.60
CA GLY A 231 -14.33 14.45 -24.38
C GLY A 231 -12.81 14.56 -24.30
N PRO A 232 -12.09 13.57 -24.84
CA PRO A 232 -10.63 13.52 -24.80
C PRO A 232 -9.92 14.68 -25.52
N LYS A 233 -10.60 15.33 -26.48
CA LYS A 233 -10.05 16.42 -27.29
C LYS A 233 -10.20 17.81 -26.65
N ASP A 234 -10.87 17.91 -25.51
CA ASP A 234 -11.21 19.22 -24.92
C ASP A 234 -10.05 19.83 -24.10
N PHE A 235 -8.96 19.10 -23.88
CA PHE A 235 -7.81 19.54 -23.08
C PHE A 235 -6.53 18.79 -23.44
N ASN A 236 -5.36 19.34 -23.03
CA ASN A 236 -4.07 18.69 -23.15
C ASN A 236 -3.55 18.29 -21.77
N TYR A 237 -2.97 17.12 -21.65
CA TYR A 237 -2.37 16.64 -20.40
C TYR A 237 -1.18 17.49 -19.96
N SER A 238 -0.41 18.03 -20.91
CA SER A 238 0.73 18.90 -20.63
C SER A 238 0.36 20.18 -19.88
N ASP A 239 -0.89 20.66 -20.01
CA ASP A 239 -1.37 21.84 -19.27
C ASP A 239 -1.49 21.58 -17.76
N TYR A 240 -1.40 20.32 -17.36
CA TYR A 240 -1.49 19.84 -15.97
C TYR A 240 -0.20 19.17 -15.48
N ASP A 241 0.92 19.36 -16.17
CA ASP A 241 2.21 18.69 -15.90
C ASP A 241 2.07 17.15 -15.85
N ILE A 242 1.25 16.61 -16.74
CA ILE A 242 1.05 15.17 -16.92
C ILE A 242 1.66 14.77 -18.26
N ASP A 243 2.68 13.91 -18.20
CA ASP A 243 3.40 13.44 -19.38
C ASP A 243 3.14 11.96 -19.60
N ASN A 244 2.79 11.58 -20.82
CA ASN A 244 2.58 10.21 -21.26
C ASN A 244 1.78 9.33 -20.25
N PRO A 245 0.56 9.75 -19.83
CA PRO A 245 -0.19 9.01 -18.81
C PRO A 245 -0.79 7.72 -19.37
N ILE A 246 -0.95 6.73 -18.49
CA ILE A 246 -1.87 5.62 -18.74
C ILE A 246 -3.28 6.13 -18.45
N VAL A 247 -4.14 6.06 -19.44
CA VAL A 247 -5.55 6.47 -19.32
C VAL A 247 -6.43 5.26 -19.08
N ILE A 248 -7.21 5.29 -18.01
CA ILE A 248 -8.16 4.23 -17.66
C ILE A 248 -9.58 4.80 -17.83
N ASP A 249 -10.30 4.32 -18.84
CA ASP A 249 -11.69 4.72 -19.06
C ASP A 249 -12.67 3.88 -18.22
N ASN A 250 -13.42 4.58 -17.37
CA ASN A 250 -14.49 4.02 -16.53
C ASN A 250 -15.88 4.57 -16.92
N THR A 251 -15.97 5.29 -18.07
CA THR A 251 -17.21 5.92 -18.48
C THR A 251 -18.17 4.94 -19.16
N GLY A 252 -17.61 3.93 -19.82
CA GLY A 252 -18.35 2.99 -20.68
C GLY A 252 -18.88 3.65 -21.96
N VAL A 253 -18.43 4.87 -22.28
CA VAL A 253 -18.86 5.63 -23.48
C VAL A 253 -17.95 5.32 -24.66
N TRP A 254 -16.64 5.33 -24.42
CA TRP A 254 -15.61 5.18 -25.44
C TRP A 254 -15.37 3.68 -25.68
N ARG A 255 -15.99 3.11 -26.74
CA ARG A 255 -15.97 1.66 -26.99
C ARG A 255 -15.33 1.26 -28.32
N GLU A 256 -15.12 2.23 -29.20
CA GLU A 256 -14.57 2.01 -30.51
C GLU A 256 -13.33 2.91 -30.73
N GLU A 257 -12.37 2.45 -31.55
CA GLU A 257 -11.14 3.17 -31.86
C GLU A 257 -11.39 4.61 -32.37
N LYS A 258 -12.42 4.79 -33.19
CA LYS A 258 -12.85 6.11 -33.69
C LYS A 258 -13.26 7.11 -32.60
N ASP A 259 -13.60 6.61 -31.41
CA ASP A 259 -14.02 7.44 -30.28
C ASP A 259 -12.82 7.96 -29.49
N LEU A 260 -11.63 7.36 -29.68
CA LEU A 260 -10.40 7.64 -28.96
C LEU A 260 -9.38 8.42 -29.80
N SER A 261 -9.57 8.47 -31.11
CA SER A 261 -8.69 9.13 -32.10
C SER A 261 -8.98 10.62 -32.32
#